data_164fdf188e043bdd1137511dee41f8ff
#
_entry.id   164fdf188e043bdd1137511dee41f8ff
#
_cell.length_a   1.000
_cell.length_b   1.000
_cell.length_c   1.000
_cell.angle_alpha   90.00
_cell.angle_beta   90.00
_cell.angle_gamma   90.00
#
_symmetry.space_group_name_H-M   'P 1'
#
loop_
_entity.id
_entity.type
_entity.pdbx_description
1 polymer ?
#
loop_
_entity_poly.entity_id
_entity_poly.type
_entity_poly.pdbx_seq_one_letter_code
_entity_poly.pdbx_strand_id
1 'polypeptide(L)'
;MISEAQFRNELDIIIKNSLREDIGDGDHSSLACIPATAKGKAKLLVKENGIIAGIDFAKMIFAEVDPDLKIETILKDGDSVKFGDLAFYVEGSSQSILKAERLVLNSMQRMSAIATKTHAFAEILKGTKTKVLDTRKTTPGIRAIEKWAVKIGGGENHRFALYDMIMLKDNHIDFAGGVNLAIEKTKKYLLQHNLDLKIIVEARNFTEIEQILEHKGIYRILIDNFSLEDT
;
A
#
# COMPACT_ATOMS: atom_id res chain seq x y z
N MET A 1 9.49 -10.07 0.12
CA MET A 1 8.89 -8.73 -0.11
C MET A 1 9.50 -8.17 -1.38
N ILE A 2 8.74 -7.41 -2.16
CA ILE A 2 9.24 -6.79 -3.40
C ILE A 2 10.39 -5.82 -3.10
N SER A 3 11.31 -5.67 -4.06
CA SER A 3 12.42 -4.71 -3.97
C SER A 3 11.91 -3.27 -4.06
N GLU A 4 12.75 -2.33 -3.64
CA GLU A 4 12.43 -0.90 -3.77
C GLU A 4 12.20 -0.49 -5.24
N ALA A 5 13.02 -1.02 -6.16
CA ALA A 5 12.85 -0.78 -7.59
C ALA A 5 11.50 -1.30 -8.13
N GLN A 6 11.10 -2.51 -7.71
CA GLN A 6 9.78 -3.05 -8.07
C GLN A 6 8.65 -2.19 -7.50
N PHE A 7 8.77 -1.77 -6.23
CA PHE A 7 7.78 -0.91 -5.59
C PHE A 7 7.65 0.44 -6.32
N ARG A 8 8.78 1.05 -6.68
CA ARG A 8 8.80 2.29 -7.45
C ARG A 8 8.10 2.13 -8.80
N ASN A 9 8.37 1.05 -9.51
CA ASN A 9 7.71 0.74 -10.79
C ASN A 9 6.19 0.60 -10.64
N GLU A 10 5.70 -0.03 -9.56
CA GLU A 10 4.26 -0.11 -9.28
C GLU A 10 3.62 1.28 -9.07
N LEU A 11 4.32 2.20 -8.39
CA LEU A 11 3.85 3.58 -8.22
C LEU A 11 3.78 4.33 -9.56
N ASP A 12 4.79 4.18 -10.41
CA ASP A 12 4.83 4.81 -11.74
C ASP A 12 3.70 4.29 -12.64
N ILE A 13 3.40 2.97 -12.57
CA ILE A 13 2.27 2.37 -13.29
C ILE A 13 0.94 2.96 -12.81
N ILE A 14 0.75 3.10 -11.50
CA ILE A 14 -0.47 3.69 -10.93
C ILE A 14 -0.64 5.12 -11.43
N ILE A 15 0.40 5.95 -11.36
CA ILE A 15 0.35 7.36 -11.80
C ILE A 15 -0.03 7.44 -13.28
N LYS A 16 0.69 6.73 -14.15
CA LYS A 16 0.47 6.78 -15.59
C LYS A 16 -0.91 6.29 -15.99
N ASN A 17 -1.38 5.20 -15.39
CA ASN A 17 -2.72 4.68 -15.68
C ASN A 17 -3.82 5.64 -15.21
N SER A 18 -3.67 6.23 -14.03
CA SER A 18 -4.66 7.17 -13.48
C SER A 18 -4.68 8.49 -14.26
N LEU A 19 -3.52 9.03 -14.65
CA LEU A 19 -3.47 10.22 -15.50
C LEU A 19 -4.06 9.95 -16.88
N ARG A 20 -3.81 8.77 -17.46
CA ARG A 20 -4.44 8.39 -18.74
C ARG A 20 -5.97 8.29 -18.63
N GLU A 21 -6.48 7.74 -17.53
CA GLU A 21 -7.91 7.59 -17.26
C GLU A 21 -8.60 8.94 -17.12
N ASP A 22 -7.99 9.87 -16.37
CA ASP A 22 -8.59 11.15 -15.99
C ASP A 22 -8.43 12.23 -17.08
N ILE A 23 -7.31 12.23 -17.80
CA ILE A 23 -6.99 13.28 -18.76
C ILE A 23 -7.43 12.91 -20.19
N GLY A 24 -7.27 11.64 -20.59
CA GLY A 24 -7.55 11.20 -21.96
C GLY A 24 -6.79 12.00 -23.02
N ASP A 25 -7.49 12.69 -23.89
CA ASP A 25 -6.95 13.56 -24.95
C ASP A 25 -6.76 15.03 -24.51
N GLY A 26 -7.19 15.40 -23.28
CA GLY A 26 -6.89 16.71 -22.69
C GLY A 26 -7.85 17.17 -21.62
N ASP A 27 -7.38 18.05 -20.73
CA ASP A 27 -8.24 18.81 -19.82
C ASP A 27 -8.84 20.00 -20.59
N HIS A 28 -9.96 19.75 -21.29
CA HIS A 28 -10.61 20.73 -22.15
C HIS A 28 -11.08 21.99 -21.41
N SER A 29 -11.42 21.88 -20.12
CA SER A 29 -11.80 23.05 -19.31
C SER A 29 -10.62 23.99 -19.12
N SER A 30 -9.49 23.46 -18.70
CA SER A 30 -8.26 24.26 -18.52
C SER A 30 -7.74 24.78 -19.87
N LEU A 31 -7.75 23.97 -20.91
CA LEU A 31 -7.33 24.37 -22.26
C LEU A 31 -8.19 25.51 -22.84
N ALA A 32 -9.48 25.50 -22.58
CA ALA A 32 -10.41 26.51 -23.08
C ALA A 32 -10.34 27.86 -22.30
N CYS A 33 -10.12 27.81 -20.98
CA CYS A 33 -10.30 28.97 -20.12
C CYS A 33 -9.01 29.57 -19.59
N ILE A 34 -7.90 28.83 -19.59
CA ILE A 34 -6.65 29.23 -18.93
C ILE A 34 -5.55 29.41 -19.96
N PRO A 35 -4.94 30.58 -20.08
CA PRO A 35 -3.80 30.79 -20.98
C PRO A 35 -2.65 29.81 -20.63
N ALA A 36 -1.98 29.25 -21.64
CA ALA A 36 -0.87 28.31 -21.44
C ALA A 36 0.30 28.93 -20.64
N THR A 37 0.43 30.25 -20.64
CA THR A 37 1.44 30.99 -19.88
C THR A 37 1.03 31.31 -18.45
N ALA A 38 -0.23 31.02 -18.06
CA ALA A 38 -0.73 31.34 -16.72
C ALA A 38 0.00 30.53 -15.66
N LYS A 39 0.46 31.24 -14.63
CA LYS A 39 1.05 30.65 -13.43
C LYS A 39 0.17 30.89 -12.23
N GLY A 40 0.15 29.95 -11.31
CA GLY A 40 -0.64 30.06 -10.09
C GLY A 40 0.05 29.39 -8.91
N LYS A 41 -0.53 29.60 -7.74
CA LYS A 41 -0.15 28.94 -6.50
C LYS A 41 -1.40 28.35 -5.86
N ALA A 42 -1.34 27.07 -5.51
CA ALA A 42 -2.38 26.38 -4.78
C ALA A 42 -1.85 25.87 -3.44
N LYS A 43 -2.76 25.54 -2.53
CA LYS A 43 -2.42 24.97 -1.22
C LYS A 43 -3.33 23.79 -0.91
N LEU A 44 -2.79 22.78 -0.24
CA LEU A 44 -3.56 21.67 0.26
C LEU A 44 -3.87 21.86 1.74
N LEU A 45 -5.16 21.90 2.07
CA LEU A 45 -5.66 22.01 3.45
C LEU A 45 -6.29 20.70 3.89
N VAL A 46 -5.93 20.27 5.09
CA VAL A 46 -6.51 19.10 5.75
C VAL A 46 -7.96 19.38 6.14
N LYS A 47 -8.85 18.42 5.88
CA LYS A 47 -10.30 18.55 6.15
C LYS A 47 -10.82 17.67 7.28
N GLU A 48 -9.98 16.78 7.82
CA GLU A 48 -10.30 15.88 8.92
C GLU A 48 -9.07 15.63 9.80
N ASN A 49 -9.28 15.29 11.08
CA ASN A 49 -8.19 14.90 11.96
C ASN A 49 -7.73 13.48 11.64
N GLY A 50 -6.43 13.21 11.74
CA GLY A 50 -5.89 11.88 11.49
C GLY A 50 -4.39 11.86 11.26
N ILE A 51 -3.95 10.87 10.49
CA ILE A 51 -2.56 10.74 10.01
C ILE A 51 -2.54 11.07 8.53
N ILE A 52 -1.76 12.08 8.16
CA ILE A 52 -1.62 12.44 6.75
C ILE A 52 -0.72 11.42 6.05
N ALA A 53 -1.11 11.02 4.83
CA ALA A 53 -0.32 10.11 4.00
C ALA A 53 -0.51 10.41 2.50
N GLY A 54 0.56 10.21 1.72
CA GLY A 54 0.57 10.41 0.28
C GLY A 54 1.19 11.73 -0.16
N ILE A 55 1.88 12.46 0.72
CA ILE A 55 2.62 13.68 0.34
C ILE A 55 3.74 13.35 -0.65
N ASP A 56 4.51 12.30 -0.39
CA ASP A 56 5.57 11.89 -1.31
C ASP A 56 5.00 11.31 -2.61
N PHE A 57 3.86 10.64 -2.57
CA PHE A 57 3.16 10.20 -3.77
C PHE A 57 2.61 11.38 -4.57
N ALA A 58 2.07 12.41 -3.91
CA ALA A 58 1.64 13.65 -4.56
C ALA A 58 2.78 14.36 -5.30
N LYS A 59 3.99 14.41 -4.71
CA LYS A 59 5.19 14.94 -5.38
C LYS A 59 5.50 14.15 -6.66
N MET A 60 5.37 12.83 -6.64
CA MET A 60 5.58 12.00 -7.84
C MET A 60 4.55 12.30 -8.91
N ILE A 61 3.27 12.48 -8.55
CA ILE A 61 2.20 12.84 -9.49
C ILE A 61 2.49 14.21 -10.14
N PHE A 62 2.82 15.22 -9.33
CA PHE A 62 3.15 16.55 -9.84
C PHE A 62 4.35 16.52 -10.78
N ALA A 63 5.41 15.76 -10.43
CA ALA A 63 6.59 15.63 -11.25
C ALA A 63 6.32 14.92 -12.59
N GLU A 64 5.41 13.93 -12.64
CA GLU A 64 5.00 13.27 -13.87
C GLU A 64 4.16 14.19 -14.77
N VAL A 65 3.32 15.04 -14.18
CA VAL A 65 2.49 15.99 -14.93
C VAL A 65 3.31 17.16 -15.48
N ASP A 66 4.21 17.72 -14.65
CA ASP A 66 5.02 18.87 -14.98
C ASP A 66 6.22 18.99 -14.00
N PRO A 67 7.44 18.64 -14.43
CA PRO A 67 8.61 18.66 -13.55
C PRO A 67 9.03 20.09 -13.09
N ASP A 68 8.50 21.14 -13.71
CA ASP A 68 8.80 22.52 -13.34
C ASP A 68 7.94 23.03 -12.18
N LEU A 69 6.94 22.27 -11.74
CA LEU A 69 6.13 22.60 -10.57
C LEU A 69 6.98 22.59 -9.30
N LYS A 70 6.88 23.66 -8.51
CA LYS A 70 7.57 23.80 -7.24
C LYS A 70 6.62 23.43 -6.09
N ILE A 71 7.05 22.49 -5.24
CA ILE A 71 6.27 22.03 -4.10
C ILE A 71 7.02 22.39 -2.82
N GLU A 72 6.37 23.18 -1.97
CA GLU A 72 6.85 23.53 -0.64
C GLU A 72 6.03 22.74 0.39
N THR A 73 6.63 21.70 0.99
CA THR A 73 5.97 20.85 1.98
C THR A 73 6.12 21.41 3.38
N ILE A 74 5.01 21.49 4.11
CA ILE A 74 4.93 21.89 5.51
C ILE A 74 4.84 20.67 6.42
N LEU A 75 4.05 19.66 6.00
CA LEU A 75 3.87 18.39 6.68
C LEU A 75 4.57 17.27 5.91
N LYS A 76 4.78 16.15 6.57
CA LYS A 76 5.33 14.91 5.99
C LYS A 76 4.40 13.72 6.24
N ASP A 77 4.57 12.68 5.46
CA ASP A 77 3.83 11.44 5.65
C ASP A 77 4.03 10.88 7.07
N GLY A 78 2.92 10.56 7.73
CA GLY A 78 2.90 10.06 9.11
C GLY A 78 2.66 11.13 10.18
N ASP A 79 2.64 12.40 9.84
CA ASP A 79 2.31 13.44 10.80
C ASP A 79 0.84 13.34 11.25
N SER A 80 0.61 13.57 12.54
CA SER A 80 -0.74 13.75 13.09
C SER A 80 -1.25 15.13 12.72
N VAL A 81 -2.44 15.20 12.15
CA VAL A 81 -3.03 16.42 11.59
C VAL A 81 -4.42 16.71 12.13
N LYS A 82 -4.79 18.00 12.07
CA LYS A 82 -6.10 18.52 12.44
C LYS A 82 -6.76 19.23 11.27
N PHE A 83 -8.08 19.38 11.37
CA PHE A 83 -8.83 20.18 10.43
C PHE A 83 -8.23 21.59 10.29
N GLY A 84 -7.98 22.02 9.05
CA GLY A 84 -7.42 23.33 8.73
C GLY A 84 -5.91 23.37 8.60
N ASP A 85 -5.17 22.33 8.99
CA ASP A 85 -3.72 22.28 8.83
C ASP A 85 -3.34 22.38 7.34
N LEU A 86 -2.22 23.04 7.09
CA LEU A 86 -1.66 23.24 5.76
C LEU A 86 -0.62 22.15 5.48
N ALA A 87 -0.85 21.32 4.46
CA ALA A 87 0.07 20.25 4.12
C ALA A 87 1.23 20.70 3.22
N PHE A 88 0.92 21.41 2.15
CA PHE A 88 1.93 21.94 1.22
C PHE A 88 1.35 23.07 0.35
N TYR A 89 2.26 23.79 -0.30
CA TYR A 89 1.98 24.65 -1.45
C TYR A 89 2.50 24.00 -2.73
N VAL A 90 1.84 24.28 -3.86
CA VAL A 90 2.33 23.98 -5.21
C VAL A 90 2.24 25.25 -6.04
N GLU A 91 3.30 25.56 -6.81
CA GLU A 91 3.41 26.77 -7.63
C GLU A 91 3.97 26.43 -9.00
N GLY A 92 3.41 27.00 -10.05
CA GLY A 92 3.85 26.84 -11.43
C GLY A 92 2.73 27.01 -12.43
N SER A 93 2.72 26.24 -13.52
CA SER A 93 1.68 26.27 -14.54
C SER A 93 0.30 25.99 -13.93
N SER A 94 -0.65 26.92 -14.13
CA SER A 94 -2.03 26.75 -13.63
C SER A 94 -2.73 25.53 -14.25
N GLN A 95 -2.51 25.28 -15.54
CA GLN A 95 -3.06 24.11 -16.23
C GLN A 95 -2.48 22.81 -15.65
N SER A 96 -1.17 22.75 -15.35
CA SER A 96 -0.52 21.57 -14.79
C SER A 96 -1.00 21.29 -13.36
N ILE A 97 -1.18 22.33 -12.53
CA ILE A 97 -1.71 22.18 -11.17
C ILE A 97 -3.13 21.59 -11.20
N LEU A 98 -4.03 22.11 -12.04
CA LEU A 98 -5.41 21.63 -12.17
C LEU A 98 -5.47 20.20 -12.72
N LYS A 99 -4.62 19.87 -13.68
CA LYS A 99 -4.51 18.53 -14.25
C LYS A 99 -4.12 17.47 -13.23
N ALA A 100 -3.24 17.80 -12.28
CA ALA A 100 -2.79 16.88 -11.23
C ALA A 100 -3.75 16.81 -10.04
N GLU A 101 -4.55 17.85 -9.81
CA GLU A 101 -5.30 18.08 -8.56
C GLU A 101 -6.13 16.87 -8.15
N ARG A 102 -6.96 16.34 -9.04
CA ARG A 102 -7.91 15.28 -8.68
C ARG A 102 -7.20 14.01 -8.28
N LEU A 103 -6.17 13.58 -9.02
CA LEU A 103 -5.40 12.39 -8.70
C LEU A 103 -4.65 12.55 -7.36
N VAL A 104 -4.06 13.73 -7.11
CA VAL A 104 -3.40 14.04 -5.83
C VAL A 104 -4.39 13.94 -4.67
N LEU A 105 -5.54 14.61 -4.77
CA LEU A 105 -6.54 14.62 -3.70
C LEU A 105 -7.10 13.22 -3.43
N ASN A 106 -7.49 12.48 -4.45
CA ASN A 106 -8.04 11.13 -4.30
C ASN A 106 -7.03 10.18 -3.66
N SER A 107 -5.78 10.22 -4.09
CA SER A 107 -4.71 9.39 -3.55
C SER A 107 -4.41 9.72 -2.11
N MET A 108 -4.25 10.99 -1.77
CA MET A 108 -3.97 11.43 -0.39
C MET A 108 -5.13 11.14 0.56
N GLN A 109 -6.37 11.35 0.14
CA GLN A 109 -7.54 10.97 0.93
C GLN A 109 -7.55 9.47 1.23
N ARG A 110 -7.34 8.63 0.21
CA ARG A 110 -7.32 7.18 0.38
C ARG A 110 -6.20 6.74 1.30
N MET A 111 -4.99 7.22 1.06
CA MET A 111 -3.81 6.88 1.86
C MET A 111 -3.94 7.37 3.31
N SER A 112 -4.41 8.60 3.54
CA SER A 112 -4.60 9.14 4.88
C SER A 112 -5.67 8.39 5.68
N ALA A 113 -6.77 7.99 5.04
CA ALA A 113 -7.80 7.17 5.69
C ALA A 113 -7.25 5.82 6.15
N ILE A 114 -6.44 5.14 5.32
CA ILE A 114 -5.80 3.87 5.67
C ILE A 114 -4.76 4.07 6.77
N ALA A 115 -3.89 5.10 6.65
CA ALA A 115 -2.88 5.41 7.65
C ALA A 115 -3.50 5.73 9.01
N THR A 116 -4.57 6.54 9.05
CA THR A 116 -5.31 6.88 10.27
C THR A 116 -5.91 5.64 10.93
N LYS A 117 -6.56 4.78 10.13
CA LYS A 117 -7.14 3.52 10.65
C LYS A 117 -6.06 2.58 11.19
N THR A 118 -4.96 2.43 10.46
CA THR A 118 -3.82 1.60 10.87
C THR A 118 -3.19 2.13 12.15
N HIS A 119 -3.00 3.45 12.25
CA HIS A 119 -2.44 4.10 13.43
C HIS A 119 -3.29 3.83 14.68
N ALA A 120 -4.60 3.88 14.57
CA ALA A 120 -5.49 3.57 15.68
C ALA A 120 -5.28 2.15 16.23
N PHE A 121 -5.09 1.15 15.37
CA PHE A 121 -4.74 -0.20 15.79
C PHE A 121 -3.31 -0.31 16.34
N ALA A 122 -2.34 0.37 15.72
CA ALA A 122 -0.96 0.37 16.18
C ALA A 122 -0.81 0.96 17.59
N GLU A 123 -1.57 2.01 17.92
CA GLU A 123 -1.58 2.60 19.26
C GLU A 123 -2.16 1.65 20.33
N ILE A 124 -3.20 0.87 20.00
CA ILE A 124 -3.75 -0.16 20.92
C ILE A 124 -2.67 -1.22 21.24
N LEU A 125 -1.83 -1.56 20.28
CA LEU A 125 -0.77 -2.58 20.43
C LEU A 125 0.53 -2.04 21.01
N LYS A 126 0.59 -0.75 21.31
CA LYS A 126 1.80 -0.09 21.83
C LYS A 126 2.26 -0.72 23.14
N GLY A 127 3.56 -0.99 23.23
CA GLY A 127 4.16 -1.69 24.37
C GLY A 127 4.10 -3.22 24.29
N THR A 128 3.43 -3.80 23.30
CA THR A 128 3.45 -5.24 23.01
C THR A 128 4.44 -5.57 21.88
N LYS A 129 4.69 -6.87 21.65
CA LYS A 129 5.45 -7.37 20.49
C LYS A 129 4.57 -7.53 19.24
N THR A 130 3.26 -7.39 19.38
CA THR A 130 2.28 -7.60 18.31
C THR A 130 2.31 -6.44 17.31
N LYS A 131 2.14 -6.77 16.02
CA LYS A 131 2.12 -5.80 14.92
C LYS A 131 0.84 -5.96 14.08
N VAL A 132 0.36 -4.84 13.56
CA VAL A 132 -0.72 -4.84 12.56
C VAL A 132 -0.12 -5.19 11.20
N LEU A 133 -0.67 -6.19 10.53
CA LEU A 133 -0.29 -6.56 9.17
C LEU A 133 -1.42 -6.25 8.20
N ASP A 134 -1.04 -5.80 7.00
CA ASP A 134 -1.98 -5.70 5.88
C ASP A 134 -2.26 -7.07 5.23
N THR A 135 -3.07 -7.05 4.20
CA THR A 135 -3.41 -8.23 3.40
C THR A 135 -3.33 -7.92 1.90
N ARG A 136 -3.68 -8.91 1.05
CA ARG A 136 -3.91 -8.71 -0.38
C ARG A 136 -5.34 -8.27 -0.72
N LYS A 137 -6.20 -8.08 0.28
CA LYS A 137 -7.59 -7.61 0.10
C LYS A 137 -7.58 -6.09 -0.08
N THR A 138 -6.91 -5.63 -1.12
CA THR A 138 -6.75 -4.22 -1.50
C THR A 138 -7.64 -3.88 -2.68
N THR A 139 -7.86 -2.59 -2.90
CA THR A 139 -8.52 -2.09 -4.11
C THR A 139 -7.68 -2.50 -5.34
N PRO A 140 -8.29 -3.09 -6.38
CA PRO A 140 -7.58 -3.44 -7.61
C PRO A 140 -6.88 -2.21 -8.22
N GLY A 141 -5.65 -2.43 -8.70
CA GLY A 141 -4.86 -1.41 -9.39
C GLY A 141 -4.07 -0.44 -8.50
N ILE A 142 -4.39 -0.29 -7.21
CA ILE A 142 -3.74 0.68 -6.32
C ILE A 142 -3.10 0.06 -5.06
N ARG A 143 -2.78 -1.23 -5.11
CA ARG A 143 -2.21 -1.97 -3.96
C ARG A 143 -0.96 -1.32 -3.39
N ALA A 144 -0.07 -0.80 -4.22
CA ALA A 144 1.18 -0.22 -3.76
C ALA A 144 0.94 0.95 -2.81
N ILE A 145 0.08 1.89 -3.16
CA ILE A 145 -0.22 3.05 -2.31
C ILE A 145 -1.01 2.67 -1.05
N GLU A 146 -1.92 1.68 -1.12
CA GLU A 146 -2.64 1.22 0.07
C GLU A 146 -1.71 0.53 1.08
N LYS A 147 -0.79 -0.32 0.60
CA LYS A 147 0.22 -0.95 1.46
C LYS A 147 1.25 0.05 1.99
N TRP A 148 1.59 1.07 1.21
CA TRP A 148 2.43 2.16 1.69
C TRP A 148 1.76 2.93 2.83
N ALA A 149 0.47 3.24 2.68
CA ALA A 149 -0.31 3.91 3.70
C ALA A 149 -0.38 3.11 5.02
N VAL A 150 -0.46 1.77 4.97
CA VAL A 150 -0.37 0.92 6.16
C VAL A 150 0.97 1.12 6.89
N LYS A 151 2.09 1.17 6.17
CA LYS A 151 3.41 1.45 6.77
C LYS A 151 3.47 2.84 7.40
N ILE A 152 2.95 3.86 6.71
CA ILE A 152 2.89 5.23 7.23
C ILE A 152 2.09 5.27 8.54
N GLY A 153 1.00 4.51 8.63
CA GLY A 153 0.17 4.40 9.84
C GLY A 153 0.79 3.58 10.98
N GLY A 154 2.01 3.04 10.82
CA GLY A 154 2.71 2.25 11.85
C GLY A 154 2.45 0.75 11.79
N GLY A 155 1.78 0.25 10.76
CA GLY A 155 1.64 -1.17 10.47
C GLY A 155 2.82 -1.74 9.67
N GLU A 156 2.77 -3.04 9.40
CA GLU A 156 3.73 -3.75 8.57
C GLU A 156 3.06 -4.39 7.36
N ASN A 157 3.83 -4.61 6.30
CA ASN A 157 3.31 -5.27 5.11
C ASN A 157 3.47 -6.79 5.20
N HIS A 158 2.40 -7.50 4.90
CA HIS A 158 2.41 -8.89 4.49
C HIS A 158 2.87 -8.99 3.02
N ARG A 159 2.90 -10.22 2.44
CA ARG A 159 3.26 -10.39 1.03
C ARG A 159 2.53 -9.40 0.13
N PHE A 160 3.26 -8.90 -0.87
CA PHE A 160 2.71 -7.94 -1.82
C PHE A 160 1.74 -8.61 -2.80
N ALA A 161 2.13 -9.76 -3.35
CA ALA A 161 1.37 -10.45 -4.38
C ALA A 161 1.43 -11.99 -4.18
N LEU A 162 1.29 -12.75 -5.26
CA LEU A 162 1.43 -14.21 -5.25
C LEU A 162 2.86 -14.66 -5.49
N TYR A 163 3.70 -13.77 -6.03
CA TYR A 163 5.05 -14.11 -6.48
C TYR A 163 6.16 -13.80 -5.46
N ASP A 164 5.89 -13.00 -4.43
CA ASP A 164 6.92 -12.55 -3.49
C ASP A 164 6.96 -13.36 -2.19
N MET A 165 6.00 -14.27 -1.98
CA MET A 165 5.96 -15.17 -0.84
C MET A 165 4.92 -16.27 -1.06
N ILE A 166 5.26 -17.51 -0.68
CA ILE A 166 4.31 -18.62 -0.71
C ILE A 166 3.41 -18.53 0.52
N MET A 167 2.11 -18.79 0.31
CA MET A 167 1.13 -18.90 1.37
C MET A 167 0.22 -20.09 1.05
N LEU A 168 0.42 -21.16 1.81
CA LEU A 168 -0.41 -22.36 1.73
C LEU A 168 -1.68 -22.09 2.53
N LYS A 169 -2.81 -22.18 1.85
CA LYS A 169 -4.15 -22.00 2.40
C LYS A 169 -4.89 -23.34 2.43
N ASP A 170 -6.06 -23.33 3.07
CA ASP A 170 -6.97 -24.46 3.16
C ASP A 170 -7.07 -25.25 1.85
N ASN A 171 -7.44 -24.60 0.76
CA ASN A 171 -7.56 -25.23 -0.55
C ASN A 171 -6.25 -25.85 -1.07
N HIS A 172 -5.10 -25.19 -0.82
CA HIS A 172 -3.80 -25.76 -1.21
C HIS A 172 -3.48 -27.02 -0.42
N ILE A 173 -3.78 -27.02 0.88
CA ILE A 173 -3.57 -28.14 1.79
C ILE A 173 -4.47 -29.32 1.39
N ASP A 174 -5.75 -29.05 1.17
CA ASP A 174 -6.73 -30.08 0.82
C ASP A 174 -6.41 -30.73 -0.55
N PHE A 175 -6.13 -29.93 -1.58
CA PHE A 175 -5.72 -30.43 -2.90
C PHE A 175 -4.35 -31.14 -2.90
N ALA A 176 -3.46 -30.79 -1.97
CA ALA A 176 -2.19 -31.49 -1.84
C ALA A 176 -2.31 -32.87 -1.17
N GLY A 177 -3.38 -33.08 -0.40
CA GLY A 177 -3.60 -34.30 0.39
C GLY A 177 -3.15 -34.17 1.85
N GLY A 178 -3.11 -32.94 2.39
CA GLY A 178 -2.80 -32.63 3.79
C GLY A 178 -1.60 -31.71 3.94
N VAL A 179 -1.40 -31.22 5.18
CA VAL A 179 -0.40 -30.21 5.56
C VAL A 179 1.02 -30.66 5.18
N ASN A 180 1.41 -31.86 5.59
CA ASN A 180 2.76 -32.41 5.36
C ASN A 180 3.09 -32.48 3.86
N LEU A 181 2.17 -33.03 3.06
CA LEU A 181 2.35 -33.14 1.62
C LEU A 181 2.40 -31.77 0.93
N ALA A 182 1.58 -30.81 1.38
CA ALA A 182 1.60 -29.46 0.85
C ALA A 182 2.95 -28.79 1.08
N ILE A 183 3.50 -28.89 2.28
CA ILE A 183 4.81 -28.31 2.64
C ILE A 183 5.95 -29.00 1.88
N GLU A 184 5.96 -30.32 1.79
CA GLU A 184 6.99 -31.06 1.07
C GLU A 184 7.00 -30.73 -0.43
N LYS A 185 5.82 -30.73 -1.07
CA LYS A 185 5.66 -30.30 -2.47
C LYS A 185 6.16 -28.88 -2.69
N THR A 186 5.87 -27.97 -1.75
CA THR A 186 6.30 -26.58 -1.81
C THR A 186 7.82 -26.46 -1.72
N LYS A 187 8.47 -27.14 -0.78
CA LYS A 187 9.93 -27.15 -0.65
C LYS A 187 10.60 -27.72 -1.90
N LYS A 188 10.06 -28.81 -2.44
CA LYS A 188 10.54 -29.40 -3.70
C LYS A 188 10.42 -28.42 -4.86
N TYR A 189 9.28 -27.72 -4.98
CA TYR A 189 9.06 -26.70 -6.00
C TYR A 189 10.08 -25.56 -5.91
N LEU A 190 10.31 -25.01 -4.71
CA LEU A 190 11.31 -23.95 -4.48
C LEU A 190 12.70 -24.40 -4.92
N LEU A 191 13.11 -25.61 -4.53
CA LEU A 191 14.41 -26.16 -4.90
C LEU A 191 14.54 -26.37 -6.42
N GLN A 192 13.53 -26.92 -7.07
CA GLN A 192 13.53 -27.17 -8.52
C GLN A 192 13.61 -25.91 -9.36
N HIS A 193 13.03 -24.80 -8.87
CA HIS A 193 12.99 -23.51 -9.57
C HIS A 193 14.05 -22.51 -9.08
N ASN A 194 14.93 -22.95 -8.14
CA ASN A 194 15.95 -22.09 -7.52
C ASN A 194 15.34 -20.79 -6.96
N LEU A 195 14.23 -20.90 -6.22
CA LEU A 195 13.51 -19.78 -5.63
C LEU A 195 13.76 -19.72 -4.12
N ASP A 196 14.12 -18.53 -3.62
CA ASP A 196 14.24 -18.23 -2.18
C ASP A 196 13.01 -17.43 -1.71
N LEU A 197 11.86 -18.12 -1.62
CA LEU A 197 10.62 -17.52 -1.14
C LEU A 197 10.27 -18.03 0.25
N LYS A 198 9.86 -17.10 1.13
CA LYS A 198 9.35 -17.45 2.46
C LYS A 198 8.04 -18.22 2.34
N ILE A 199 7.87 -19.23 3.21
CA ILE A 199 6.67 -20.07 3.26
C ILE A 199 5.84 -19.68 4.47
N ILE A 200 4.58 -19.34 4.24
CA ILE A 200 3.54 -19.17 5.27
C ILE A 200 2.54 -20.28 5.10
N VAL A 201 2.09 -20.87 6.19
CA VAL A 201 1.06 -21.92 6.20
C VAL A 201 -0.09 -21.46 7.07
N GLU A 202 -1.30 -21.52 6.54
CA GLU A 202 -2.55 -21.28 7.25
C GLU A 202 -2.95 -22.56 8.00
N ALA A 203 -3.29 -22.46 9.28
CA ALA A 203 -3.73 -23.56 10.12
C ALA A 203 -5.16 -23.31 10.60
N ARG A 204 -6.02 -24.31 10.49
CA ARG A 204 -7.44 -24.30 10.87
C ARG A 204 -7.70 -24.84 12.27
N ASN A 205 -6.72 -25.56 12.85
CA ASN A 205 -6.82 -26.22 14.15
C ASN A 205 -5.43 -26.53 14.72
N PHE A 206 -5.40 -26.96 15.98
CA PHE A 206 -4.15 -27.29 16.69
C PHE A 206 -3.37 -28.44 16.04
N THR A 207 -4.07 -29.48 15.53
CA THR A 207 -3.40 -30.60 14.85
C THR A 207 -2.63 -30.14 13.64
N GLU A 208 -3.18 -29.23 12.84
CA GLU A 208 -2.45 -28.63 11.70
C GLU A 208 -1.25 -27.79 12.16
N ILE A 209 -1.38 -27.05 13.28
CA ILE A 209 -0.25 -26.32 13.86
C ILE A 209 0.87 -27.28 14.25
N GLU A 210 0.56 -28.40 14.94
CA GLU A 210 1.55 -29.41 15.33
C GLU A 210 2.27 -29.97 14.09
N GLN A 211 1.51 -30.36 13.06
CA GLN A 211 2.09 -30.83 11.80
C GLN A 211 3.02 -29.79 11.14
N ILE A 212 2.63 -28.51 11.12
CA ILE A 212 3.46 -27.45 10.55
C ILE A 212 4.77 -27.28 11.34
N LEU A 213 4.70 -27.38 12.68
CA LEU A 213 5.87 -27.21 13.56
C LEU A 213 6.91 -28.34 13.40
N GLU A 214 6.55 -29.51 12.90
CA GLU A 214 7.47 -30.57 12.55
C GLU A 214 8.40 -30.19 11.36
N HIS A 215 8.00 -29.20 10.56
CA HIS A 215 8.74 -28.79 9.38
C HIS A 215 9.66 -27.59 9.65
N LYS A 216 10.94 -27.73 9.32
CA LYS A 216 11.90 -26.60 9.32
C LYS A 216 11.67 -25.71 8.09
N GLY A 217 12.01 -24.42 8.22
CA GLY A 217 11.98 -23.48 7.10
C GLY A 217 10.60 -22.84 6.84
N ILE A 218 9.64 -23.03 7.71
CA ILE A 218 8.39 -22.29 7.70
C ILE A 218 8.63 -20.92 8.34
N TYR A 219 8.30 -19.88 7.62
CA TYR A 219 8.52 -18.50 8.07
C TYR A 219 7.47 -18.03 9.09
N ARG A 220 6.20 -18.44 8.89
CA ARG A 220 5.08 -18.03 9.75
C ARG A 220 3.94 -19.02 9.65
N ILE A 221 3.25 -19.24 10.75
CA ILE A 221 1.95 -19.92 10.80
C ILE A 221 0.88 -18.82 10.89
N LEU A 222 -0.15 -18.89 10.06
CA LEU A 222 -1.32 -18.05 10.14
C LEU A 222 -2.46 -18.87 10.74
N ILE A 223 -2.88 -18.54 11.94
CA ILE A 223 -4.06 -19.15 12.57
C ILE A 223 -5.33 -18.52 11.97
N ASP A 224 -6.23 -19.35 11.47
CA ASP A 224 -7.44 -18.93 10.77
C ASP A 224 -8.69 -19.42 11.48
N ASN A 225 -9.62 -18.49 11.76
CA ASN A 225 -10.91 -18.76 12.39
C ASN A 225 -10.83 -19.44 13.79
N PHE A 226 -9.77 -19.23 14.53
CA PHE A 226 -9.69 -19.67 15.93
C PHE A 226 -10.59 -18.81 16.81
N SER A 227 -11.09 -19.40 17.90
CA SER A 227 -11.78 -18.64 18.95
C SER A 227 -10.79 -17.73 19.71
N LEU A 228 -11.31 -16.74 20.44
CA LEU A 228 -10.45 -15.90 21.30
C LEU A 228 -9.83 -16.72 22.45
N GLU A 229 -10.48 -17.81 22.86
CA GLU A 229 -9.98 -18.69 23.92
C GLU A 229 -8.81 -19.56 23.44
N ASP A 230 -8.78 -19.88 22.14
CA ASP A 230 -7.75 -20.72 21.51
C ASP A 230 -6.58 -19.89 20.95
N THR A 231 -6.67 -18.57 20.98
CA THR A 231 -5.65 -17.66 20.44
C THR A 231 -4.83 -17.01 21.57
#